data_dce246e01298151aa615d609d2ddf3bf
#
_entry.id   dce246e01298151aa615d609d2ddf3bf
#
_cell.length_a   1.000
_cell.length_b   1.000
_cell.length_c   1.000
_cell.angle_alpha   90.00
_cell.angle_beta   90.00
_cell.angle_gamma   90.00
#
_symmetry.space_group_name_H-M   'P 1'
#
loop_
_entity.id
_entity.type
_entity.pdbx_description
1 polymer ?
#
loop_
_entity_poly.entity_id
_entity_poly.type
_entity_poly.pdbx_seq_one_letter_code
_entity_poly.pdbx_strand_id
1 'polypeptide(L)'
;MEEVDGKQVIVIWCPAGSYRPYSVPVNVTAKGSKEYFYIRSGTSSIEARGEVLVELRELANRMPFDERGNSDIQLKDISLVLLRDYLVKVGSKLADEVITTPLATILDLMELYTGPKENRLLRNVAAMMFCENPNKLFPYTQIDVVTFPNGKMKDPNNFTEVTFKGSVPQMIKQTMDYIKSNVLKEHVRKVSGRQEAERFWNYPYDAIEEAVVNSVYHRDFLQHEPIEITIEPSGISILNCPGPDRSISKEDIAKGDMLKSRRYRNRRLGDFLKELDLTEGRSTGVPTIQAKLAENGSPRAIFETTDDR
;
A
#
# COMPACT_ATOMS: atom_id res chain seq x y z
N MET A 1 37.65 -18.29 -0.37
CA MET A 1 38.90 -17.89 0.31
C MET A 1 39.74 -17.15 -0.69
N GLU A 2 40.18 -15.97 -0.37
CA GLU A 2 41.02 -15.15 -1.25
C GLU A 2 42.39 -14.99 -0.58
N GLU A 3 43.41 -14.83 -1.36
CA GLU A 3 44.78 -14.55 -0.87
C GLU A 3 45.07 -13.06 -1.00
N VAL A 4 45.36 -12.41 0.12
CA VAL A 4 45.71 -11.00 0.18
C VAL A 4 47.04 -10.89 0.93
N ASP A 5 48.07 -10.34 0.27
CA ASP A 5 49.41 -10.18 0.80
C ASP A 5 50.04 -11.49 1.34
N GLY A 6 49.82 -12.60 0.65
CA GLY A 6 50.32 -13.92 1.05
C GLY A 6 49.60 -14.57 2.23
N LYS A 7 48.46 -14.01 2.65
CA LYS A 7 47.61 -14.54 3.71
C LYS A 7 46.26 -14.98 3.17
N GLN A 8 45.79 -16.14 3.63
CA GLN A 8 44.46 -16.61 3.29
C GLN A 8 43.41 -15.82 4.09
N VAL A 9 42.48 -15.19 3.38
CA VAL A 9 41.41 -14.36 3.96
C VAL A 9 40.06 -14.97 3.63
N ILE A 10 39.18 -15.04 4.63
CA ILE A 10 37.76 -15.36 4.44
C ILE A 10 37.00 -14.05 4.32
N VAL A 11 36.42 -13.78 3.16
CA VAL A 11 35.52 -12.65 2.95
C VAL A 11 34.09 -13.14 3.15
N ILE A 12 33.39 -12.54 4.11
CA ILE A 12 31.97 -12.78 4.34
C ILE A 12 31.21 -11.53 3.92
N TRP A 13 30.44 -11.65 2.86
CA TRP A 13 29.56 -10.58 2.39
C TRP A 13 28.21 -10.66 3.13
N CYS A 14 27.87 -9.63 3.91
CA CYS A 14 26.61 -9.49 4.63
C CYS A 14 25.82 -8.33 4.03
N PRO A 15 25.02 -8.55 2.99
CA PRO A 15 24.21 -7.48 2.43
C PRO A 15 23.15 -7.01 3.42
N ALA A 16 22.75 -5.77 3.27
CA ALA A 16 21.65 -5.22 4.05
C ALA A 16 20.34 -5.90 3.64
N GLY A 17 19.69 -6.60 4.55
CA GLY A 17 18.40 -7.24 4.32
C GLY A 17 17.21 -6.29 4.50
N SER A 18 16.03 -6.77 4.11
CA SER A 18 14.79 -5.98 4.05
C SER A 18 14.11 -5.78 5.41
N TYR A 19 14.42 -6.63 6.39
CA TYR A 19 13.76 -6.64 7.71
C TYR A 19 14.65 -6.08 8.83
N ARG A 20 15.38 -5.00 8.55
CA ARG A 20 16.20 -4.33 9.56
C ARG A 20 15.36 -3.60 10.60
N PRO A 21 15.83 -3.43 11.86
CA PRO A 21 17.05 -3.98 12.44
C PRO A 21 16.89 -5.46 12.83
N TYR A 22 17.94 -6.26 12.65
CA TYR A 22 17.93 -7.66 13.05
C TYR A 22 18.26 -7.80 14.53
N SER A 23 17.50 -8.63 15.24
CA SER A 23 17.86 -9.08 16.57
C SER A 23 18.79 -10.29 16.51
N VAL A 24 19.63 -10.42 17.50
CA VAL A 24 20.58 -11.53 17.63
C VAL A 24 20.36 -12.19 19.00
N PRO A 25 20.17 -13.52 19.06
CA PRO A 25 20.04 -14.21 20.32
C PRO A 25 21.38 -14.19 21.08
N VAL A 26 21.31 -14.00 22.39
CA VAL A 26 22.50 -14.04 23.28
C VAL A 26 23.19 -15.39 23.20
N ASN A 27 22.44 -16.45 23.05
CA ASN A 27 22.94 -17.81 22.89
C ASN A 27 22.27 -18.47 21.69
N VAL A 28 23.04 -18.72 20.64
CA VAL A 28 22.57 -19.28 19.36
C VAL A 28 22.04 -20.71 19.52
N THR A 29 22.53 -21.44 20.51
CA THR A 29 22.17 -22.86 20.74
C THR A 29 21.00 -23.05 21.71
N ALA A 30 20.62 -22.02 22.47
CA ALA A 30 19.56 -22.11 23.46
C ALA A 30 18.21 -21.73 22.86
N LYS A 31 17.23 -22.63 22.88
CA LYS A 31 15.84 -22.30 22.51
C LYS A 31 15.27 -21.27 23.51
N GLY A 32 14.68 -20.20 22.95
CA GLY A 32 14.09 -19.11 23.75
C GLY A 32 15.11 -18.16 24.37
N SER A 33 16.33 -18.10 23.84
CA SER A 33 17.33 -17.10 24.22
C SER A 33 16.77 -15.68 23.98
N LYS A 34 17.06 -14.77 24.94
CA LYS A 34 16.73 -13.34 24.74
C LYS A 34 17.47 -12.81 23.53
N GLU A 35 16.80 -11.97 22.77
CA GLU A 35 17.36 -11.34 21.58
C GLU A 35 17.60 -9.86 21.82
N TYR A 36 18.70 -9.36 21.31
CA TYR A 36 19.09 -7.95 21.39
C TYR A 36 19.54 -7.42 20.04
N PHE A 37 19.46 -6.13 19.89
CA PHE A 37 19.97 -5.41 18.72
C PHE A 37 21.40 -4.93 19.01
N TYR A 38 22.27 -5.02 18.00
CA TYR A 38 23.66 -4.61 18.14
C TYR A 38 24.03 -3.62 17.04
N ILE A 39 24.93 -2.69 17.37
CA ILE A 39 25.57 -1.78 16.43
C ILE A 39 27.10 -1.96 16.46
N ARG A 40 27.74 -1.62 15.36
CA ARG A 40 29.18 -1.57 15.32
C ARG A 40 29.66 -0.24 15.85
N SER A 41 30.51 -0.22 16.86
CA SER A 41 31.19 0.96 17.40
C SER A 41 32.69 0.70 17.41
N GLY A 42 33.41 1.30 16.47
CA GLY A 42 34.83 1.05 16.28
C GLY A 42 35.12 -0.42 16.00
N THR A 43 35.93 -1.07 16.86
CA THR A 43 36.31 -2.48 16.74
C THR A 43 35.36 -3.43 17.46
N SER A 44 34.33 -2.96 18.17
CA SER A 44 33.43 -3.75 18.99
C SER A 44 31.99 -3.69 18.50
N SER A 45 31.23 -4.79 18.74
CA SER A 45 29.78 -4.79 18.62
C SER A 45 29.17 -4.54 19.99
N ILE A 46 28.39 -3.48 20.14
CA ILE A 46 27.74 -3.10 21.39
C ILE A 46 26.23 -3.22 21.27
N GLU A 47 25.54 -3.56 22.36
CA GLU A 47 24.10 -3.63 22.40
C GLU A 47 23.48 -2.25 22.22
N ALA A 48 22.54 -2.12 21.29
CA ALA A 48 21.77 -0.91 21.08
C ALA A 48 20.68 -0.79 22.15
N ARG A 49 20.78 0.23 23.01
CA ARG A 49 19.82 0.53 24.08
C ARG A 49 19.38 1.99 24.02
N GLY A 50 18.24 2.29 24.64
CA GLY A 50 17.74 3.66 24.77
C GLY A 50 17.63 4.38 23.41
N GLU A 51 18.18 5.58 23.33
CA GLU A 51 18.14 6.42 22.12
C GLU A 51 18.78 5.75 20.91
N VAL A 52 19.88 5.03 21.08
CA VAL A 52 20.56 4.30 19.99
C VAL A 52 19.66 3.24 19.37
N LEU A 53 18.85 2.55 20.17
CA LEU A 53 17.87 1.57 19.65
C LEU A 53 16.74 2.28 18.90
N VAL A 54 16.29 3.43 19.37
CA VAL A 54 15.29 4.25 18.69
C VAL A 54 15.85 4.72 17.34
N GLU A 55 17.05 5.28 17.32
CA GLU A 55 17.71 5.69 16.05
C GLU A 55 17.89 4.53 15.08
N LEU A 56 18.28 3.34 15.56
CA LEU A 56 18.44 2.16 14.73
C LEU A 56 17.11 1.74 14.08
N ARG A 57 16.01 1.81 14.81
CA ARG A 57 14.65 1.54 14.31
C ARG A 57 14.19 2.64 13.33
N GLU A 58 14.47 3.90 13.62
CA GLU A 58 14.16 5.01 12.72
C GLU A 58 14.94 4.93 11.41
N LEU A 59 16.23 4.57 11.48
CA LEU A 59 17.04 4.33 10.29
C LEU A 59 16.47 3.21 9.41
N ALA A 60 15.96 2.14 10.03
CA ALA A 60 15.29 1.07 9.31
C ALA A 60 13.98 1.53 8.64
N ASN A 61 13.26 2.45 9.27
CA ASN A 61 12.00 3.00 8.78
C ASN A 61 12.15 4.17 7.80
N ARG A 62 13.36 4.70 7.57
CA ARG A 62 13.61 5.80 6.62
C ARG A 62 13.33 5.42 5.17
N MET A 63 13.50 4.14 4.80
CA MET A 63 13.16 3.67 3.47
C MET A 63 11.71 3.17 3.48
N PRO A 64 10.81 3.75 2.69
CA PRO A 64 9.45 3.28 2.50
C PRO A 64 9.40 1.78 2.21
N PHE A 65 8.32 1.12 2.66
CA PHE A 65 8.19 -0.33 2.48
C PHE A 65 8.27 -0.75 1.02
N ASP A 66 7.61 -0.04 0.15
CA ASP A 66 7.53 -0.29 -1.29
C ASP A 66 8.87 -0.14 -2.01
N GLU A 67 9.80 0.67 -1.48
CA GLU A 67 11.14 0.88 -2.03
C GLU A 67 12.17 -0.13 -1.52
N ARG A 68 11.86 -0.93 -0.50
CA ARG A 68 12.79 -1.92 0.07
C ARG A 68 13.03 -3.06 -0.92
N GLY A 69 14.30 -3.48 -1.05
CA GLY A 69 14.64 -4.69 -1.77
C GLY A 69 14.19 -5.93 -0.98
N ASN A 70 13.71 -6.93 -1.69
CA ASN A 70 13.19 -8.16 -1.10
C ASN A 70 13.80 -9.39 -1.77
N SER A 71 14.47 -10.23 -0.99
CA SER A 71 15.10 -11.47 -1.46
C SER A 71 14.11 -12.56 -1.83
N ASP A 72 12.88 -12.47 -1.37
CA ASP A 72 11.84 -13.46 -1.61
C ASP A 72 11.15 -13.24 -2.96
N ILE A 73 11.33 -12.05 -3.57
CA ILE A 73 10.79 -11.74 -4.89
C ILE A 73 11.76 -12.24 -5.95
N GLN A 74 11.31 -13.17 -6.77
CA GLN A 74 12.08 -13.69 -7.90
C GLN A 74 11.54 -13.13 -9.23
N LEU A 75 12.38 -13.14 -10.26
CA LEU A 75 12.00 -12.65 -11.59
C LEU A 75 10.78 -13.37 -12.17
N LYS A 76 10.63 -14.68 -11.85
CA LYS A 76 9.47 -15.49 -12.26
C LYS A 76 8.14 -15.06 -11.64
N ASP A 77 8.18 -14.31 -10.53
CA ASP A 77 6.98 -13.84 -9.85
C ASP A 77 6.37 -12.60 -10.54
N ILE A 78 7.16 -11.97 -11.43
CA ILE A 78 6.73 -10.80 -12.20
C ILE A 78 6.02 -11.25 -13.48
N SER A 79 4.75 -10.89 -13.60
CA SER A 79 3.90 -11.18 -14.76
C SER A 79 4.19 -10.20 -15.90
N LEU A 80 4.65 -10.74 -17.04
CA LEU A 80 4.83 -9.96 -18.27
C LEU A 80 3.53 -9.32 -18.76
N VAL A 81 2.40 -9.99 -18.52
CA VAL A 81 1.07 -9.48 -18.91
C VAL A 81 0.74 -8.23 -18.14
N LEU A 82 0.86 -8.26 -16.80
CA LEU A 82 0.60 -7.10 -15.95
C LEU A 82 1.55 -5.94 -16.25
N LEU A 83 2.83 -6.25 -16.47
CA LEU A 83 3.83 -5.25 -16.81
C LEU A 83 3.50 -4.58 -18.16
N ARG A 84 3.18 -5.36 -19.18
CA ARG A 84 2.80 -4.84 -20.50
C ARG A 84 1.53 -4.01 -20.44
N ASP A 85 0.50 -4.51 -19.75
CA ASP A 85 -0.77 -3.79 -19.58
C ASP A 85 -0.55 -2.42 -18.94
N TYR A 86 0.29 -2.36 -17.92
CA TYR A 86 0.70 -1.10 -17.30
C TYR A 86 1.40 -0.19 -18.29
N LEU A 87 2.45 -0.67 -18.96
CA LEU A 87 3.25 0.13 -19.91
C LEU A 87 2.41 0.68 -21.07
N VAL A 88 1.45 -0.11 -21.55
CA VAL A 88 0.49 0.34 -22.58
C VAL A 88 -0.41 1.45 -22.04
N LYS A 89 -0.97 1.29 -20.83
CA LYS A 89 -1.87 2.27 -20.22
C LYS A 89 -1.19 3.62 -19.98
N VAL A 90 0.06 3.60 -19.54
CA VAL A 90 0.82 4.85 -19.30
C VAL A 90 1.47 5.41 -20.56
N GLY A 91 1.27 4.80 -21.74
CA GLY A 91 1.83 5.25 -23.01
C GLY A 91 3.35 5.16 -23.08
N SER A 92 3.97 4.24 -22.36
CA SER A 92 5.41 4.06 -22.33
C SER A 92 5.94 3.41 -23.60
N LYS A 93 7.06 3.92 -24.14
CA LYS A 93 7.76 3.28 -25.26
C LYS A 93 8.25 1.88 -24.96
N LEU A 94 8.48 1.55 -23.69
CA LEU A 94 8.87 0.20 -23.27
C LEU A 94 7.78 -0.86 -23.53
N ALA A 95 6.53 -0.45 -23.77
CA ALA A 95 5.43 -1.37 -24.09
C ALA A 95 5.71 -2.21 -25.35
N ASP A 96 6.36 -1.64 -26.34
CA ASP A 96 6.72 -2.32 -27.58
C ASP A 96 7.96 -3.22 -27.42
N GLU A 97 8.82 -2.89 -26.47
CA GLU A 97 10.07 -3.59 -26.22
C GLU A 97 9.93 -4.76 -25.23
N VAL A 98 8.85 -4.80 -24.47
CA VAL A 98 8.66 -5.75 -23.35
C VAL A 98 8.71 -7.22 -23.77
N ILE A 99 8.41 -7.52 -25.04
CA ILE A 99 8.42 -8.88 -25.58
C ILE A 99 9.80 -9.27 -26.11
N THR A 100 10.59 -8.32 -26.58
CA THR A 100 11.88 -8.56 -27.23
C THR A 100 13.09 -8.33 -26.31
N THR A 101 12.90 -7.54 -25.26
CA THR A 101 13.93 -7.20 -24.28
C THR A 101 13.85 -8.12 -23.06
N PRO A 102 14.97 -8.60 -22.52
CA PRO A 102 14.95 -9.39 -21.28
C PRO A 102 14.22 -8.67 -20.16
N LEU A 103 13.32 -9.38 -19.43
CA LEU A 103 12.51 -8.82 -18.36
C LEU A 103 13.36 -8.06 -17.32
N ALA A 104 14.50 -8.62 -16.93
CA ALA A 104 15.42 -7.97 -15.98
C ALA A 104 15.87 -6.59 -16.45
N THR A 105 16.08 -6.41 -17.77
CA THR A 105 16.48 -5.13 -18.36
C THR A 105 15.34 -4.11 -18.29
N ILE A 106 14.11 -4.53 -18.60
CA ILE A 106 12.92 -3.66 -18.48
C ILE A 106 12.72 -3.21 -17.04
N LEU A 107 12.80 -4.14 -16.07
CA LEU A 107 12.66 -3.81 -14.65
C LEU A 107 13.77 -2.89 -14.14
N ASP A 108 14.97 -2.98 -14.73
CA ASP A 108 16.08 -2.07 -14.43
C ASP A 108 15.82 -0.66 -14.97
N LEU A 109 15.35 -0.55 -16.20
CA LEU A 109 14.94 0.74 -16.80
C LEU A 109 13.80 1.41 -16.02
N MET A 110 12.94 0.63 -15.40
CA MET A 110 11.86 1.12 -14.52
C MET A 110 12.34 1.39 -13.07
N GLU A 111 13.64 1.26 -12.78
CA GLU A 111 14.23 1.45 -11.45
C GLU A 111 13.61 0.55 -10.36
N LEU A 112 13.23 -0.67 -10.73
CA LEU A 112 12.61 -1.63 -9.83
C LEU A 112 13.61 -2.51 -9.07
N TYR A 113 14.90 -2.31 -9.30
CA TYR A 113 15.96 -2.93 -8.53
C TYR A 113 16.58 -1.97 -7.50
N THR A 114 17.14 -2.54 -6.44
CA THR A 114 17.95 -1.85 -5.44
C THR A 114 19.13 -2.74 -5.02
N GLY A 115 20.13 -2.14 -4.38
CA GLY A 115 21.33 -2.83 -3.92
C GLY A 115 22.50 -2.75 -4.91
N PRO A 116 23.67 -3.25 -4.49
CA PRO A 116 24.87 -3.26 -5.33
C PRO A 116 24.73 -4.26 -6.48
N LYS A 117 25.54 -4.11 -7.53
CA LYS A 117 25.48 -4.97 -8.73
C LYS A 117 25.60 -6.46 -8.42
N GLU A 118 26.39 -6.79 -7.38
CA GLU A 118 26.67 -8.16 -6.95
C GLU A 118 25.48 -8.79 -6.21
N ASN A 119 24.57 -7.97 -5.67
CA ASN A 119 23.40 -8.43 -4.94
C ASN A 119 22.23 -7.47 -5.15
N ARG A 120 21.69 -7.45 -6.34
CA ARG A 120 20.53 -6.64 -6.70
C ARG A 120 19.25 -7.38 -6.32
N LEU A 121 18.38 -6.68 -5.62
CA LEU A 121 17.07 -7.19 -5.19
C LEU A 121 15.95 -6.40 -5.87
N LEU A 122 14.88 -7.08 -6.23
CA LEU A 122 13.66 -6.41 -6.66
C LEU A 122 13.04 -5.66 -5.48
N ARG A 123 12.55 -4.45 -5.73
CA ARG A 123 11.82 -3.65 -4.75
C ARG A 123 10.43 -4.26 -4.52
N ASN A 124 9.89 -4.09 -3.31
CA ASN A 124 8.55 -4.57 -2.98
C ASN A 124 7.49 -4.07 -3.96
N VAL A 125 7.59 -2.82 -4.42
CA VAL A 125 6.65 -2.25 -5.39
C VAL A 125 6.57 -3.05 -6.69
N ALA A 126 7.65 -3.70 -7.12
CA ALA A 126 7.62 -4.55 -8.31
C ALA A 126 6.63 -5.71 -8.15
N ALA A 127 6.61 -6.36 -6.99
CA ALA A 127 5.65 -7.41 -6.70
C ALA A 127 4.24 -6.85 -6.47
N MET A 128 4.11 -5.69 -5.81
CA MET A 128 2.82 -5.06 -5.59
C MET A 128 2.11 -4.71 -6.90
N MET A 129 2.86 -4.27 -7.90
CA MET A 129 2.33 -3.85 -9.20
C MET A 129 2.20 -5.00 -10.21
N PHE A 130 3.16 -5.90 -10.22
CA PHE A 130 3.35 -6.84 -11.34
C PHE A 130 3.34 -8.31 -10.96
N CYS A 131 3.08 -8.68 -9.69
CA CYS A 131 2.81 -10.06 -9.31
C CYS A 131 1.31 -10.35 -9.37
N GLU A 132 0.91 -11.49 -9.89
CA GLU A 132 -0.50 -11.91 -9.95
C GLU A 132 -1.08 -12.22 -8.56
N ASN A 133 -0.22 -12.59 -7.63
CA ASN A 133 -0.63 -12.89 -6.25
C ASN A 133 0.37 -12.35 -5.23
N PRO A 134 0.44 -11.02 -5.04
CA PRO A 134 1.34 -10.40 -4.07
C PRO A 134 1.01 -10.80 -2.62
N ASN A 135 -0.19 -11.30 -2.35
CA ASN A 135 -0.60 -11.80 -1.04
C ASN A 135 0.26 -13.00 -0.54
N LYS A 136 0.94 -13.73 -1.43
CA LYS A 136 1.91 -14.76 -1.07
C LYS A 136 3.18 -14.18 -0.44
N LEU A 137 3.55 -12.98 -0.86
CA LEU A 137 4.75 -12.26 -0.39
C LEU A 137 4.40 -11.30 0.77
N PHE A 138 3.25 -10.69 0.69
CA PHE A 138 2.73 -9.71 1.65
C PHE A 138 1.33 -10.16 2.10
N PRO A 139 1.23 -10.98 3.16
CA PRO A 139 -0.06 -11.51 3.62
C PRO A 139 -1.10 -10.43 3.85
N TYR A 140 -2.37 -10.77 3.57
CA TYR A 140 -3.52 -9.85 3.64
C TYR A 140 -3.45 -8.63 2.70
N THR A 141 -2.65 -8.69 1.64
CA THR A 141 -2.75 -7.72 0.53
C THR A 141 -4.04 -7.99 -0.24
N GLN A 142 -5.14 -7.48 0.30
CA GLN A 142 -6.50 -7.69 -0.20
C GLN A 142 -7.43 -6.57 0.27
N ILE A 143 -8.55 -6.45 -0.41
CA ILE A 143 -9.69 -5.63 0.02
C ILE A 143 -10.88 -6.56 0.26
N ASP A 144 -11.42 -6.51 1.47
CA ASP A 144 -12.62 -7.24 1.84
C ASP A 144 -13.82 -6.28 1.80
N VAL A 145 -14.83 -6.62 1.02
CA VAL A 145 -16.08 -5.86 0.95
C VAL A 145 -17.17 -6.66 1.66
N VAL A 146 -17.64 -6.14 2.79
CA VAL A 146 -18.64 -6.77 3.65
C VAL A 146 -19.94 -5.97 3.61
N THR A 147 -21.03 -6.61 3.21
CA THR A 147 -22.33 -5.98 3.11
C THR A 147 -23.28 -6.52 4.17
N PHE A 148 -23.80 -5.64 5.03
CA PHE A 148 -24.82 -5.94 6.02
C PHE A 148 -26.16 -5.33 5.57
N PRO A 149 -27.06 -6.09 4.93
CA PRO A 149 -28.29 -5.54 4.35
C PRO A 149 -29.25 -4.93 5.39
N ASN A 150 -29.20 -5.41 6.62
CA ASN A 150 -30.01 -4.91 7.73
C ASN A 150 -29.24 -4.02 8.73
N GLY A 151 -27.95 -3.80 8.49
CA GLY A 151 -27.02 -3.12 9.39
C GLY A 151 -26.37 -4.05 10.40
N LYS A 152 -25.05 -3.89 10.61
CA LYS A 152 -24.19 -4.74 11.47
C LYS A 152 -24.71 -4.83 12.91
N MET A 153 -25.16 -3.70 13.45
CA MET A 153 -25.67 -3.66 14.84
C MET A 153 -27.02 -4.35 15.01
N LYS A 154 -27.86 -4.35 13.96
CA LYS A 154 -29.22 -4.92 14.03
C LYS A 154 -29.22 -6.41 13.71
N ASP A 155 -28.39 -6.85 12.79
CA ASP A 155 -28.36 -8.23 12.30
C ASP A 155 -26.91 -8.64 11.93
N PRO A 156 -26.04 -8.86 12.96
CA PRO A 156 -24.62 -9.06 12.76
C PRO A 156 -24.26 -10.37 12.05
N ASN A 157 -25.20 -11.32 12.00
CA ASN A 157 -24.98 -12.64 11.38
C ASN A 157 -25.45 -12.70 9.91
N ASN A 158 -26.11 -11.67 9.41
CA ASN A 158 -26.60 -11.60 8.05
C ASN A 158 -25.73 -10.65 7.24
N PHE A 159 -24.70 -11.19 6.64
CA PHE A 159 -23.78 -10.44 5.79
C PHE A 159 -23.33 -11.27 4.59
N THR A 160 -22.85 -10.59 3.59
CA THR A 160 -22.12 -11.17 2.47
C THR A 160 -20.73 -10.55 2.41
N GLU A 161 -19.73 -11.36 2.09
CA GLU A 161 -18.35 -10.93 1.99
C GLU A 161 -17.77 -11.30 0.63
N VAL A 162 -17.06 -10.37 0.01
CA VAL A 162 -16.32 -10.58 -1.22
C VAL A 162 -14.90 -10.05 -1.04
N THR A 163 -13.91 -10.92 -1.24
CA THR A 163 -12.49 -10.57 -1.12
C THR A 163 -11.86 -10.34 -2.50
N PHE A 164 -11.23 -9.21 -2.69
CA PHE A 164 -10.48 -8.86 -3.90
C PHE A 164 -8.98 -9.00 -3.66
N LYS A 165 -8.32 -9.82 -4.48
CA LYS A 165 -6.89 -10.11 -4.47
C LYS A 165 -6.30 -9.87 -5.85
N GLY A 166 -4.97 -9.80 -5.94
CA GLY A 166 -4.26 -9.58 -7.18
C GLY A 166 -3.24 -8.46 -7.06
N SER A 167 -2.64 -8.05 -8.17
CA SER A 167 -1.80 -6.85 -8.18
C SER A 167 -2.60 -5.64 -7.69
N VAL A 168 -1.91 -4.66 -7.12
CA VAL A 168 -2.59 -3.48 -6.54
C VAL A 168 -3.55 -2.81 -7.54
N PRO A 169 -3.18 -2.56 -8.81
CA PRO A 169 -4.12 -1.97 -9.77
C PRO A 169 -5.33 -2.87 -10.08
N GLN A 170 -5.12 -4.20 -10.15
CA GLN A 170 -6.23 -5.14 -10.38
C GLN A 170 -7.19 -5.18 -9.19
N MET A 171 -6.65 -5.21 -7.99
CA MET A 171 -7.42 -5.22 -6.75
C MET A 171 -8.30 -3.96 -6.64
N ILE A 172 -7.74 -2.78 -6.88
CA ILE A 172 -8.50 -1.51 -6.90
C ILE A 172 -9.60 -1.58 -7.97
N LYS A 173 -9.24 -1.93 -9.21
CA LYS A 173 -10.19 -2.01 -10.32
C LYS A 173 -11.35 -2.95 -10.02
N GLN A 174 -11.07 -4.18 -9.58
CA GLN A 174 -12.09 -5.18 -9.27
C GLN A 174 -13.03 -4.73 -8.14
N THR A 175 -12.47 -4.09 -7.11
CA THR A 175 -13.24 -3.50 -6.01
C THR A 175 -14.18 -2.41 -6.53
N MET A 176 -13.67 -1.49 -7.37
CA MET A 176 -14.48 -0.41 -7.92
C MET A 176 -15.54 -0.91 -8.91
N ASP A 177 -15.21 -1.89 -9.76
CA ASP A 177 -16.18 -2.53 -10.66
C ASP A 177 -17.31 -3.21 -9.86
N TYR A 178 -16.98 -3.88 -8.74
CA TYR A 178 -17.97 -4.46 -7.83
C TYR A 178 -18.85 -3.40 -7.18
N ILE A 179 -18.26 -2.35 -6.62
CA ILE A 179 -19.01 -1.26 -5.97
C ILE A 179 -19.91 -0.58 -6.99
N LYS A 180 -19.42 -0.29 -8.19
CA LYS A 180 -20.21 0.32 -9.27
C LYS A 180 -21.41 -0.52 -9.64
N SER A 181 -21.25 -1.84 -9.72
CA SER A 181 -22.31 -2.75 -10.20
C SER A 181 -23.32 -3.13 -9.12
N ASN A 182 -22.90 -3.18 -7.84
CA ASN A 182 -23.73 -3.74 -6.77
C ASN A 182 -24.18 -2.71 -5.73
N VAL A 183 -23.46 -1.58 -5.61
CA VAL A 183 -23.69 -0.61 -4.53
C VAL A 183 -24.20 0.72 -5.06
N LEU A 184 -23.59 1.24 -6.15
CA LEU A 184 -23.97 2.53 -6.69
C LEU A 184 -25.31 2.43 -7.43
N LYS A 185 -26.22 3.36 -7.13
CA LYS A 185 -27.55 3.46 -7.73
C LYS A 185 -27.84 4.89 -8.13
N GLU A 186 -28.28 5.08 -9.38
CA GLU A 186 -28.81 6.37 -9.84
C GLU A 186 -30.25 6.52 -9.35
N HIS A 187 -30.54 7.65 -8.74
CA HIS A 187 -31.86 8.06 -8.33
C HIS A 187 -32.36 9.18 -9.21
N VAL A 188 -33.61 9.08 -9.64
CA VAL A 188 -34.29 10.09 -10.47
C VAL A 188 -35.44 10.68 -9.66
N ARG A 189 -35.33 11.98 -9.35
CA ARG A 189 -36.36 12.71 -8.62
C ARG A 189 -37.07 13.70 -9.54
N LYS A 190 -38.36 13.54 -9.73
CA LYS A 190 -39.19 14.55 -10.39
C LYS A 190 -39.48 15.68 -9.43
N VAL A 191 -39.10 16.90 -9.79
CA VAL A 191 -39.42 18.10 -9.00
C VAL A 191 -40.68 18.73 -9.56
N SER A 192 -41.68 18.95 -8.71
CA SER A 192 -42.94 19.59 -9.13
C SER A 192 -42.65 21.00 -9.68
N GLY A 193 -43.17 21.30 -10.87
CA GLY A 193 -42.99 22.61 -11.54
C GLY A 193 -41.73 22.71 -12.39
N ARG A 194 -40.91 21.67 -12.51
CA ARG A 194 -39.80 21.60 -13.47
C ARG A 194 -40.02 20.50 -14.51
N GLN A 195 -39.68 20.75 -15.75
CA GLN A 195 -39.77 19.75 -16.85
C GLN A 195 -38.68 18.70 -16.73
N GLU A 196 -37.52 19.06 -16.17
CA GLU A 196 -36.38 18.19 -16.01
C GLU A 196 -36.39 17.51 -14.64
N ALA A 197 -36.07 16.21 -14.63
CA ALA A 197 -35.86 15.45 -13.41
C ALA A 197 -34.44 15.64 -12.88
N GLU A 198 -34.31 15.79 -11.58
CA GLU A 198 -33.00 15.77 -10.93
C GLU A 198 -32.51 14.33 -10.86
N ARG A 199 -31.25 14.12 -11.26
CA ARG A 199 -30.56 12.84 -11.19
C ARG A 199 -29.41 12.95 -10.22
N PHE A 200 -29.30 12.00 -9.31
CA PHE A 200 -28.20 11.93 -8.35
C PHE A 200 -27.89 10.48 -8.02
N TRP A 201 -26.64 10.24 -7.64
CA TRP A 201 -26.21 8.93 -7.17
C TRP A 201 -26.35 8.81 -5.66
N ASN A 202 -26.65 7.61 -5.15
CA ASN A 202 -26.60 7.37 -3.70
C ASN A 202 -25.22 7.71 -3.12
N TYR A 203 -24.14 7.40 -3.88
CA TYR A 203 -22.77 7.82 -3.58
C TYR A 203 -22.09 8.24 -4.87
N PRO A 204 -21.31 9.33 -4.90
CA PRO A 204 -20.53 9.70 -6.08
C PRO A 204 -19.35 8.74 -6.28
N TYR A 205 -19.23 8.20 -7.49
CA TYR A 205 -18.17 7.24 -7.83
C TYR A 205 -16.77 7.77 -7.49
N ASP A 206 -16.46 9.01 -7.91
CA ASP A 206 -15.14 9.62 -7.75
C ASP A 206 -14.72 9.74 -6.27
N ALA A 207 -15.69 10.01 -5.35
CA ALA A 207 -15.38 10.07 -3.93
C ALA A 207 -15.03 8.69 -3.34
N ILE A 208 -15.75 7.65 -3.77
CA ILE A 208 -15.46 6.28 -3.31
C ILE A 208 -14.13 5.79 -3.91
N GLU A 209 -13.87 6.06 -5.19
CA GLU A 209 -12.62 5.70 -5.85
C GLU A 209 -11.42 6.32 -5.13
N GLU A 210 -11.45 7.63 -4.88
CA GLU A 210 -10.40 8.34 -4.15
C GLU A 210 -10.21 7.73 -2.74
N ALA A 211 -11.29 7.40 -2.03
CA ALA A 211 -11.21 6.81 -0.70
C ALA A 211 -10.59 5.40 -0.74
N VAL A 212 -10.95 4.56 -1.72
CA VAL A 212 -10.38 3.23 -1.91
C VAL A 212 -8.90 3.30 -2.29
N VAL A 213 -8.54 4.16 -3.24
CA VAL A 213 -7.14 4.35 -3.66
C VAL A 213 -6.29 4.86 -2.50
N ASN A 214 -6.80 5.83 -1.73
CA ASN A 214 -6.11 6.33 -0.54
C ASN A 214 -5.90 5.25 0.51
N SER A 215 -6.88 4.38 0.74
CA SER A 215 -6.74 3.29 1.69
C SER A 215 -5.61 2.33 1.31
N VAL A 216 -5.48 2.00 0.02
CA VAL A 216 -4.40 1.15 -0.50
C VAL A 216 -3.04 1.88 -0.44
N TYR A 217 -3.01 3.15 -0.84
CA TYR A 217 -1.80 3.95 -0.87
C TYR A 217 -1.18 4.17 0.50
N HIS A 218 -2.02 4.38 1.53
CA HIS A 218 -1.58 4.66 2.89
C HIS A 218 -1.49 3.43 3.80
N ARG A 219 -1.87 2.24 3.32
CA ARG A 219 -1.78 1.00 4.07
C ARG A 219 -0.34 0.67 4.46
N ASP A 220 -0.16 0.06 5.63
CA ASP A 220 1.09 -0.61 5.99
C ASP A 220 1.04 -2.09 5.58
N PHE A 221 1.81 -2.45 4.57
CA PHE A 221 1.87 -3.83 4.06
C PHE A 221 2.67 -4.79 4.97
N LEU A 222 3.26 -4.29 6.06
CA LEU A 222 3.83 -5.13 7.12
C LEU A 222 2.77 -5.59 8.12
N GLN A 223 1.63 -4.89 8.19
CA GLN A 223 0.52 -5.31 9.03
C GLN A 223 -0.35 -6.33 8.31
N HIS A 224 -0.71 -7.39 9.03
CA HIS A 224 -1.52 -8.49 8.50
C HIS A 224 -3.02 -8.22 8.66
N GLU A 225 -3.44 -6.99 8.37
CA GLU A 225 -4.84 -6.57 8.40
C GLU A 225 -5.27 -6.17 6.98
N PRO A 226 -6.39 -6.71 6.45
CA PRO A 226 -6.90 -6.30 5.16
C PRO A 226 -7.47 -4.89 5.22
N ILE A 227 -7.71 -4.28 4.05
CA ILE A 227 -8.60 -3.13 3.96
C ILE A 227 -10.01 -3.67 3.99
N GLU A 228 -10.85 -3.21 4.91
CA GLU A 228 -12.26 -3.60 5.00
C GLU A 228 -13.16 -2.45 4.52
N ILE A 229 -14.03 -2.76 3.57
CA ILE A 229 -15.10 -1.84 3.12
C ILE A 229 -16.41 -2.42 3.60
N THR A 230 -17.02 -1.79 4.59
CA THR A 230 -18.32 -2.20 5.14
C THR A 230 -19.43 -1.37 4.51
N ILE A 231 -20.44 -2.05 3.97
CA ILE A 231 -21.60 -1.46 3.33
C ILE A 231 -22.84 -1.77 4.18
N GLU A 232 -23.51 -0.71 4.64
CA GLU A 232 -24.71 -0.79 5.47
C GLU A 232 -25.80 0.14 4.91
N PRO A 233 -27.07 -0.01 5.34
CA PRO A 233 -28.13 0.93 4.99
C PRO A 233 -27.84 2.38 5.40
N SER A 234 -27.03 2.57 6.44
CA SER A 234 -26.60 3.87 6.95
C SER A 234 -25.47 4.52 6.16
N GLY A 235 -24.67 3.74 5.41
CA GLY A 235 -23.53 4.28 4.68
C GLY A 235 -22.48 3.25 4.31
N ILE A 236 -21.35 3.77 3.82
CA ILE A 236 -20.16 3.00 3.51
C ILE A 236 -19.05 3.45 4.47
N SER A 237 -18.36 2.51 5.09
CA SER A 237 -17.14 2.76 5.86
C SER A 237 -15.95 2.02 5.27
N ILE A 238 -14.79 2.65 5.30
CA ILE A 238 -13.53 2.07 4.84
C ILE A 238 -12.55 2.09 6.01
N LEU A 239 -12.14 0.91 6.43
CA LEU A 239 -11.17 0.72 7.51
C LEU A 239 -9.80 0.42 6.91
N ASN A 240 -8.79 1.16 7.35
CA ASN A 240 -7.41 1.00 6.94
C ASN A 240 -6.48 0.98 8.17
N CYS A 241 -5.51 0.07 8.17
CA CYS A 241 -4.51 -0.08 9.23
C CYS A 241 -3.09 0.16 8.69
N PRO A 242 -2.27 0.85 9.49
CA PRO A 242 -2.60 1.67 10.65
C PRO A 242 -3.25 2.99 10.22
N GLY A 243 -3.65 3.78 11.19
CA GLY A 243 -4.11 5.16 10.94
C GLY A 243 -3.09 6.02 10.18
N PRO A 244 -3.39 7.29 9.98
CA PRO A 244 -2.57 8.22 9.22
C PRO A 244 -1.16 8.40 9.82
N ASP A 245 -0.26 9.04 9.07
CA ASP A 245 1.08 9.36 9.58
C ASP A 245 0.98 10.23 10.84
N ARG A 246 1.83 9.95 11.83
CA ARG A 246 1.86 10.66 13.13
C ARG A 246 2.09 12.16 13.02
N SER A 247 2.52 12.67 11.87
CA SER A 247 2.64 14.10 11.60
C SER A 247 1.30 14.80 11.38
N ILE A 248 0.22 14.03 11.23
CA ILE A 248 -1.14 14.54 11.05
C ILE A 248 -1.87 14.40 12.39
N SER A 249 -2.35 15.52 12.92
CA SER A 249 -3.10 15.49 14.18
C SER A 249 -4.47 14.84 14.02
N LYS A 250 -5.00 14.23 15.09
CA LYS A 250 -6.34 13.66 15.10
C LYS A 250 -7.40 14.73 14.82
N GLU A 251 -7.15 15.95 15.29
CA GLU A 251 -8.04 17.10 15.07
C GLU A 251 -8.07 17.52 13.58
N ASP A 252 -6.93 17.49 12.90
CA ASP A 252 -6.87 17.84 11.47
C ASP A 252 -7.58 16.80 10.62
N ILE A 253 -7.48 15.52 10.98
CA ILE A 253 -8.22 14.44 10.31
C ILE A 253 -9.71 14.58 10.54
N ALA A 254 -10.14 14.79 11.77
CA ALA A 254 -11.57 14.93 12.11
C ALA A 254 -12.24 16.13 11.40
N LYS A 255 -11.49 17.20 11.11
CA LYS A 255 -11.99 18.32 10.30
C LYS A 255 -12.29 17.89 8.84
N GLY A 256 -11.59 16.89 8.34
CA GLY A 256 -11.77 16.42 6.97
C GLY A 256 -11.45 17.47 5.91
N ASP A 257 -10.47 18.33 6.21
CA ASP A 257 -10.00 19.40 5.32
C ASP A 257 -8.60 19.04 4.76
N MET A 258 -7.90 20.03 4.20
CA MET A 258 -6.59 19.80 3.60
C MET A 258 -5.55 19.39 4.65
N LEU A 259 -4.99 18.20 4.50
CA LEU A 259 -3.92 17.68 5.34
C LEU A 259 -2.56 18.21 4.86
N LYS A 260 -1.77 18.79 5.77
CA LYS A 260 -0.48 19.41 5.42
C LYS A 260 0.70 18.45 5.40
N SER A 261 0.49 17.16 5.58
CA SER A 261 1.56 16.17 5.56
C SER A 261 1.84 15.67 4.14
N ARG A 262 3.14 15.52 3.82
CA ARG A 262 3.63 14.92 2.59
C ARG A 262 4.44 13.64 2.85
N ARG A 263 4.26 13.03 4.01
CA ARG A 263 4.89 11.76 4.34
C ARG A 263 3.98 10.64 3.83
N TYR A 264 4.42 9.99 2.78
CA TYR A 264 3.72 8.87 2.16
C TYR A 264 4.41 7.57 2.57
N ARG A 265 3.61 6.61 3.05
CA ARG A 265 4.10 5.31 3.51
C ARG A 265 4.61 4.44 2.35
N ASN A 266 3.96 4.55 1.19
CA ASN A 266 4.30 3.82 -0.03
C ASN A 266 4.45 4.81 -1.20
N ARG A 267 5.51 5.60 -1.16
CA ARG A 267 5.70 6.71 -2.11
C ARG A 267 5.83 6.23 -3.55
N ARG A 268 6.63 5.19 -3.79
CA ARG A 268 6.85 4.66 -5.14
C ARG A 268 5.59 4.03 -5.71
N LEU A 269 4.81 3.34 -4.88
CA LEU A 269 3.48 2.85 -5.26
C LEU A 269 2.58 4.02 -5.71
N GLY A 270 2.58 5.12 -4.97
CA GLY A 270 1.84 6.31 -5.33
C GLY A 270 2.25 6.91 -6.68
N ASP A 271 3.55 6.88 -7.04
CA ASP A 271 4.01 7.31 -8.35
C ASP A 271 3.38 6.45 -9.47
N PHE A 272 3.36 5.12 -9.30
CA PHE A 272 2.72 4.19 -10.24
C PHE A 272 1.19 4.40 -10.34
N LEU A 273 0.52 4.60 -9.20
CA LEU A 273 -0.93 4.85 -9.20
C LEU A 273 -1.27 6.18 -9.86
N LYS A 274 -0.40 7.19 -9.73
CA LYS A 274 -0.54 8.47 -10.40
C LYS A 274 -0.37 8.35 -11.92
N GLU A 275 0.60 7.56 -12.40
CA GLU A 275 0.78 7.30 -13.83
C GLU A 275 -0.41 6.56 -14.44
N LEU A 276 -1.20 5.85 -13.62
CA LEU A 276 -2.46 5.20 -14.00
C LEU A 276 -3.69 6.12 -13.84
N ASP A 277 -3.50 7.40 -13.52
CA ASP A 277 -4.56 8.38 -13.22
C ASP A 277 -5.48 7.98 -12.05
N LEU A 278 -5.01 7.10 -11.16
CA LEU A 278 -5.77 6.66 -9.98
C LEU A 278 -5.62 7.59 -8.77
N THR A 279 -4.60 8.47 -8.75
CA THR A 279 -4.40 9.47 -7.69
C THR A 279 -3.63 10.67 -8.22
N GLU A 280 -3.85 11.83 -7.64
CA GLU A 280 -3.09 13.05 -7.99
C GLU A 280 -1.77 13.19 -7.21
N GLY A 281 -1.65 12.53 -6.05
CA GLY A 281 -0.43 12.53 -5.24
C GLY A 281 -0.05 13.89 -4.65
N ARG A 282 -1.01 14.82 -4.44
CA ARG A 282 -0.77 16.20 -3.97
C ARG A 282 -1.36 16.51 -2.60
N SER A 283 -1.69 15.50 -1.80
CA SER A 283 -2.42 15.66 -0.53
C SER A 283 -3.83 16.25 -0.71
N THR A 284 -4.43 16.01 -1.87
CA THR A 284 -5.77 16.50 -2.24
C THR A 284 -6.86 15.48 -1.98
N GLY A 285 -6.54 14.24 -1.59
CA GLY A 285 -7.50 13.14 -1.49
C GLY A 285 -8.68 13.46 -0.59
N VAL A 286 -8.45 13.88 0.66
CA VAL A 286 -9.54 14.26 1.59
C VAL A 286 -10.37 15.42 1.04
N PRO A 287 -9.78 16.55 0.60
CA PRO A 287 -10.55 17.61 -0.07
C PRO A 287 -11.34 17.14 -1.28
N THR A 288 -10.78 16.28 -2.13
CA THR A 288 -11.46 15.74 -3.31
C THR A 288 -12.69 14.92 -2.91
N ILE A 289 -12.55 14.02 -1.93
CA ILE A 289 -13.69 13.26 -1.38
C ILE A 289 -14.81 14.20 -0.93
N GLN A 290 -14.48 15.22 -0.12
CA GLN A 290 -15.47 16.18 0.39
C GLN A 290 -16.13 17.00 -0.72
N ALA A 291 -15.34 17.45 -1.71
CA ALA A 291 -15.86 18.21 -2.86
C ALA A 291 -16.84 17.36 -3.69
N LYS A 292 -16.48 16.11 -4.00
CA LYS A 292 -17.32 15.19 -4.76
C LYS A 292 -18.61 14.82 -4.05
N LEU A 293 -18.56 14.64 -2.73
CA LEU A 293 -19.74 14.44 -1.91
C LEU A 293 -20.65 15.68 -1.94
N ALA A 294 -20.08 16.88 -1.80
CA ALA A 294 -20.85 18.13 -1.86
C ALA A 294 -21.49 18.36 -3.25
N GLU A 295 -20.75 18.12 -4.35
CA GLU A 295 -21.28 18.17 -5.70
C GLU A 295 -22.48 17.24 -5.91
N ASN A 296 -22.46 16.06 -5.30
CA ASN A 296 -23.57 15.09 -5.35
C ASN A 296 -24.73 15.43 -4.39
N GLY A 297 -24.58 16.44 -3.52
CA GLY A 297 -25.54 16.74 -2.46
C GLY A 297 -25.54 15.74 -1.31
N SER A 298 -24.49 14.97 -1.15
CA SER A 298 -24.28 14.00 -0.08
C SER A 298 -23.77 14.68 1.19
N PRO A 299 -24.01 14.07 2.38
CA PRO A 299 -23.34 14.50 3.61
C PRO A 299 -21.82 14.44 3.50
N ARG A 300 -21.11 15.24 4.30
CA ARG A 300 -19.66 15.18 4.41
C ARG A 300 -19.20 13.81 4.90
N ALA A 301 -18.09 13.32 4.39
CA ALA A 301 -17.41 12.15 4.94
C ALA A 301 -16.88 12.47 6.35
N ILE A 302 -16.98 11.49 7.23
CA ILE A 302 -16.43 11.55 8.58
C ILE A 302 -15.12 10.74 8.57
N PHE A 303 -14.05 11.35 9.08
CA PHE A 303 -12.76 10.70 9.23
C PHE A 303 -12.47 10.50 10.71
N GLU A 304 -12.30 9.26 11.10
CA GLU A 304 -11.97 8.87 12.46
C GLU A 304 -10.64 8.15 12.49
N THR A 305 -9.87 8.36 13.54
CA THR A 305 -8.60 7.67 13.73
C THR A 305 -8.38 7.32 15.19
N THR A 306 -7.79 6.17 15.39
CA THR A 306 -7.24 5.72 16.68
C THR A 306 -5.72 5.63 16.56
N ASP A 307 -5.03 5.16 17.60
CA ASP A 307 -3.58 4.98 17.55
C ASP A 307 -3.14 3.86 16.59
N ASP A 308 -4.06 2.92 16.29
CA ASP A 308 -3.79 1.75 15.47
C ASP A 308 -4.49 1.77 14.09
N ARG A 309 -5.40 2.71 13.84
CA ARG A 309 -6.23 2.77 12.61
C ARG A 309 -6.87 4.15 12.41
#